data_21d73540cd354c32bf271e59692ee4bc
#
_entry.id   21d73540cd354c32bf271e59692ee4bc
#
_cell.length_a   1.000
_cell.length_b   1.000
_cell.length_c   1.000
_cell.angle_alpha   90.00
_cell.angle_beta   90.00
_cell.angle_gamma   90.00
#
_symmetry.space_group_name_H-M   'P 1'
#
loop_
_entity.id
_entity.type
_entity.pdbx_description
1 polymer ?
#
loop_
_entity_poly.entity_id
_entity_poly.type
_entity_poly.pdbx_seq_one_letter_code
_entity_poly.pdbx_strand_id
1 'polypeptide(L)'
;DVMDVATKGMFWLLEECRVSPTFEQFILIGGDASMGLFVYPHPVPVVESQAHTPYEGCYALSKVLEEVMLQQYYIQYDLNGCCLRAPWIMDKDDFKYTLSFGDDVFGGPRWRDLVGMQQANEYVASGAVPVMLDPDGAPVLRNFVHVEDLADAIMAALGNRAARQQLFNISMDEPVDYRIMADYLYETRRLPSVDVCTRFHRTWLDNSKAKFLLDWRPEYDLARLIDAAWDYERGADDPRKIWYPG
;
A
#
# COMPACT_ATOMS: atom_id res chain seq x y z
N ASP A 1 -17.07 7.38 -10.37
CA ASP A 1 -16.99 5.92 -10.49
C ASP A 1 -15.53 5.51 -10.68
N VAL A 2 -15.09 4.45 -9.94
CA VAL A 2 -13.71 3.95 -9.98
C VAL A 2 -13.30 3.55 -11.40
N MET A 3 -14.18 2.88 -12.13
CA MET A 3 -13.91 2.44 -13.50
C MET A 3 -13.78 3.60 -14.49
N ASP A 4 -14.55 4.66 -14.31
CA ASP A 4 -14.43 5.85 -15.17
C ASP A 4 -13.09 6.56 -14.98
N VAL A 5 -12.61 6.66 -13.73
CA VAL A 5 -11.33 7.32 -13.44
C VAL A 5 -10.16 6.42 -13.78
N ALA A 6 -10.11 5.23 -13.20
CA ALA A 6 -8.95 4.34 -13.28
C ALA A 6 -8.80 3.70 -14.67
N THR A 7 -9.88 3.25 -15.28
CA THR A 7 -9.78 2.51 -16.56
C THR A 7 -9.98 3.44 -17.75
N LYS A 8 -11.13 4.12 -17.80
CA LYS A 8 -11.45 4.99 -18.94
C LYS A 8 -10.57 6.25 -18.98
N GLY A 9 -10.31 6.85 -17.82
CA GLY A 9 -9.41 8.00 -17.72
C GLY A 9 -8.00 7.65 -18.16
N MET A 10 -7.46 6.51 -17.69
CA MET A 10 -6.15 6.04 -18.10
C MET A 10 -6.08 5.73 -19.61
N PHE A 11 -7.12 5.14 -20.19
CA PHE A 11 -7.17 4.90 -21.63
C PHE A 11 -6.98 6.19 -22.42
N TRP A 12 -7.71 7.26 -22.08
CA TRP A 12 -7.59 8.54 -22.77
C TRP A 12 -6.21 9.18 -22.57
N LEU A 13 -5.63 9.07 -21.37
CA LEU A 13 -4.27 9.56 -21.13
C LEU A 13 -3.24 8.83 -21.99
N LEU A 14 -3.33 7.51 -22.10
CA LEU A 14 -2.43 6.72 -22.93
C LEU A 14 -2.61 7.03 -24.44
N GLU A 15 -3.86 7.26 -24.90
CA GLU A 15 -4.13 7.67 -26.27
C GLU A 15 -3.48 9.03 -26.59
N GLU A 16 -3.59 10.00 -25.70
CA GLU A 16 -2.91 11.29 -25.85
C GLU A 16 -1.38 11.16 -25.79
N CYS A 17 -0.87 10.37 -24.86
CA CYS A 17 0.57 10.12 -24.74
C CYS A 17 1.17 9.53 -26.02
N ARG A 18 0.51 8.54 -26.62
CA ARG A 18 1.05 7.86 -27.81
C ARG A 18 1.10 8.74 -29.08
N VAL A 19 0.29 9.79 -29.16
CA VAL A 19 0.26 10.72 -30.32
C VAL A 19 1.00 12.03 -30.04
N SER A 20 1.35 12.31 -28.81
CA SER A 20 2.03 13.55 -28.41
C SER A 20 3.48 13.53 -28.86
N PRO A 21 3.95 14.53 -29.61
CA PRO A 21 5.35 14.61 -30.06
C PRO A 21 6.33 15.00 -28.92
N THR A 22 5.81 15.44 -27.78
CA THR A 22 6.62 15.84 -26.60
C THR A 22 6.53 14.84 -25.47
N PHE A 23 5.84 13.72 -25.67
CA PHE A 23 5.75 12.66 -24.69
C PHE A 23 7.10 11.96 -24.48
N GLU A 24 7.52 11.83 -23.22
CA GLU A 24 8.78 11.21 -22.87
C GLU A 24 8.59 9.90 -22.10
N GLN A 25 7.73 9.88 -21.07
CA GLN A 25 7.55 8.70 -20.22
C GLN A 25 6.21 8.70 -19.52
N PHE A 26 5.62 7.53 -19.34
CA PHE A 26 4.43 7.28 -18.51
C PHE A 26 4.80 6.48 -17.27
N ILE A 27 4.56 7.00 -16.07
CA ILE A 27 4.76 6.28 -14.81
C ILE A 27 3.39 6.04 -14.18
N LEU A 28 2.99 4.78 -14.14
CA LEU A 28 1.77 4.34 -13.46
C LEU A 28 2.07 4.05 -12.00
N ILE A 29 1.31 4.63 -11.07
CA ILE A 29 1.28 4.17 -9.69
C ILE A 29 0.19 3.09 -9.60
N GLY A 30 0.64 1.85 -9.73
CA GLY A 30 -0.19 0.65 -9.57
C GLY A 30 -0.51 0.37 -8.10
N GLY A 31 -1.21 -0.72 -7.85
CA GLY A 31 -1.56 -1.11 -6.48
C GLY A 31 -1.51 -2.63 -6.27
N ASP A 32 -1.13 -3.04 -5.07
CA ASP A 32 -1.07 -4.45 -4.66
C ASP A 32 -2.44 -5.14 -4.64
N ALA A 33 -3.51 -4.36 -4.73
CA ALA A 33 -4.88 -4.85 -4.92
C ALA A 33 -5.02 -5.72 -6.19
N SER A 34 -4.20 -5.48 -7.23
CA SER A 34 -4.14 -6.31 -8.44
C SER A 34 -3.72 -7.75 -8.15
N MET A 35 -3.04 -7.97 -7.02
CA MET A 35 -2.57 -9.28 -6.55
C MET A 35 -3.49 -9.90 -5.51
N GLY A 36 -4.53 -9.17 -5.03
CA GLY A 36 -5.38 -9.63 -3.94
C GLY A 36 -4.63 -9.83 -2.63
N LEU A 37 -3.49 -9.13 -2.46
CA LEU A 37 -2.64 -9.26 -1.29
C LEU A 37 -3.42 -8.98 -0.02
N PHE A 38 -3.08 -9.74 1.03
CA PHE A 38 -3.71 -9.72 2.32
C PHE A 38 -5.15 -10.32 2.39
N VAL A 39 -5.88 -10.37 1.26
CA VAL A 39 -7.20 -11.02 1.19
C VAL A 39 -7.09 -12.51 0.91
N TYR A 40 -6.11 -12.91 0.09
CA TYR A 40 -5.84 -14.32 -0.24
C TYR A 40 -4.44 -14.75 0.22
N PRO A 41 -4.25 -16.05 0.53
CA PRO A 41 -2.93 -16.57 0.82
C PRO A 41 -2.06 -16.59 -0.45
N HIS A 42 -0.82 -16.13 -0.33
CA HIS A 42 0.16 -16.15 -1.40
C HIS A 42 1.47 -16.80 -0.95
N PRO A 43 2.21 -17.45 -1.87
CA PRO A 43 3.62 -17.71 -1.65
C PRO A 43 4.35 -16.38 -1.38
N VAL A 44 5.18 -16.31 -0.36
CA VAL A 44 5.94 -15.12 -0.02
C VAL A 44 7.45 -15.37 -0.15
N PRO A 45 8.23 -14.38 -0.61
CA PRO A 45 7.82 -13.07 -1.08
C PRO A 45 7.15 -13.10 -2.48
N VAL A 46 6.27 -12.13 -2.74
CA VAL A 46 5.54 -11.99 -4.01
C VAL A 46 6.36 -11.14 -4.97
N VAL A 47 6.70 -11.73 -6.11
CA VAL A 47 7.47 -11.07 -7.18
C VAL A 47 6.56 -10.47 -8.25
N GLU A 48 7.09 -9.56 -9.07
CA GLU A 48 6.31 -8.84 -10.09
C GLU A 48 5.72 -9.74 -11.19
N SER A 49 6.34 -10.88 -11.44
CA SER A 49 5.88 -11.85 -12.46
C SER A 49 4.75 -12.76 -12.00
N GLN A 50 4.33 -12.67 -10.73
CA GLN A 50 3.21 -13.46 -10.24
C GLN A 50 1.90 -13.04 -10.91
N ALA A 51 1.04 -14.01 -11.24
CA ALA A 51 -0.24 -13.75 -11.90
C ALA A 51 -1.17 -12.89 -11.02
N HIS A 52 -1.95 -12.03 -11.65
CA HIS A 52 -2.97 -11.26 -10.98
C HIS A 52 -4.02 -12.17 -10.32
N THR A 53 -4.37 -11.84 -9.09
CA THR A 53 -5.41 -12.52 -8.29
C THR A 53 -6.22 -11.48 -7.51
N PRO A 54 -6.90 -10.53 -8.22
CA PRO A 54 -7.58 -9.43 -7.55
C PRO A 54 -8.67 -9.95 -6.60
N TYR A 55 -8.83 -9.28 -5.47
CA TYR A 55 -9.98 -9.53 -4.61
C TYR A 55 -11.27 -8.96 -5.23
N GLU A 56 -12.41 -9.35 -4.67
CA GLU A 56 -13.72 -8.93 -5.16
C GLU A 56 -13.89 -7.41 -5.11
N GLY A 57 -14.39 -6.83 -6.21
CA GLY A 57 -14.73 -5.41 -6.30
C GLY A 57 -14.06 -4.66 -7.45
N CYS A 58 -14.66 -3.53 -7.81
CA CYS A 58 -14.22 -2.72 -8.94
C CYS A 58 -12.83 -2.11 -8.76
N TYR A 59 -12.42 -1.85 -7.51
CA TYR A 59 -11.10 -1.26 -7.23
C TYR A 59 -9.98 -2.22 -7.59
N ALA A 60 -10.02 -3.46 -7.07
CA ALA A 60 -8.99 -4.44 -7.38
C ALA A 60 -8.95 -4.79 -8.88
N LEU A 61 -10.13 -4.93 -9.50
CA LEU A 61 -10.24 -5.12 -10.95
C LEU A 61 -9.62 -3.94 -11.72
N SER A 62 -9.89 -2.71 -11.32
CA SER A 62 -9.31 -1.54 -12.00
C SER A 62 -7.78 -1.55 -11.95
N LYS A 63 -7.16 -1.95 -10.84
CA LYS A 63 -5.71 -2.06 -10.72
C LYS A 63 -5.10 -3.12 -11.64
N VAL A 64 -5.82 -4.22 -11.89
CA VAL A 64 -5.42 -5.19 -12.93
C VAL A 64 -5.52 -4.59 -14.33
N LEU A 65 -6.63 -3.93 -14.63
CA LEU A 65 -6.86 -3.35 -15.96
C LEU A 65 -5.87 -2.24 -16.29
N GLU A 66 -5.46 -1.43 -15.31
CA GLU A 66 -4.41 -0.43 -15.48
C GLU A 66 -3.08 -1.07 -15.91
N GLU A 67 -2.61 -2.11 -15.21
CA GLU A 67 -1.36 -2.81 -15.55
C GLU A 67 -1.44 -3.48 -16.93
N VAL A 68 -2.53 -4.19 -17.21
CA VAL A 68 -2.75 -4.87 -18.50
C VAL A 68 -2.84 -3.87 -19.65
N MET A 69 -3.54 -2.76 -19.46
CA MET A 69 -3.67 -1.70 -20.47
C MET A 69 -2.29 -1.11 -20.78
N LEU A 70 -1.51 -0.75 -19.76
CA LEU A 70 -0.17 -0.21 -19.94
C LEU A 70 0.73 -1.19 -20.70
N GLN A 71 0.67 -2.48 -20.34
CA GLN A 71 1.41 -3.53 -21.04
C GLN A 71 1.02 -3.64 -22.53
N GLN A 72 -0.27 -3.48 -22.87
CA GLN A 72 -0.72 -3.47 -24.28
C GLN A 72 -0.15 -2.29 -25.06
N TYR A 73 -0.03 -1.12 -24.43
CA TYR A 73 0.61 0.04 -25.08
C TYR A 73 2.12 -0.15 -25.28
N TYR A 74 2.79 -0.91 -24.40
CA TYR A 74 4.19 -1.32 -24.66
C TYR A 74 4.28 -2.17 -25.92
N ILE A 75 3.41 -3.18 -26.05
CA ILE A 75 3.42 -4.14 -27.17
C ILE A 75 3.06 -3.46 -28.50
N GLN A 76 2.00 -2.64 -28.49
CA GLN A 76 1.44 -2.10 -29.72
C GLN A 76 2.19 -0.86 -30.24
N TYR A 77 2.68 -0.03 -29.33
CA TYR A 77 3.18 1.29 -29.67
C TYR A 77 4.61 1.54 -29.19
N ASP A 78 5.25 0.54 -28.59
CA ASP A 78 6.58 0.68 -27.97
C ASP A 78 6.64 1.87 -26.99
N LEU A 79 5.49 2.17 -26.32
CA LEU A 79 5.35 3.30 -25.41
C LEU A 79 6.38 3.20 -24.29
N ASN A 80 7.06 4.31 -24.01
CA ASN A 80 7.98 4.40 -22.89
C ASN A 80 7.20 4.60 -21.60
N GLY A 81 7.23 3.63 -20.70
CA GLY A 81 6.56 3.75 -19.42
C GLY A 81 7.00 2.67 -18.45
N CYS A 82 6.57 2.78 -17.19
CA CYS A 82 6.72 1.75 -16.17
C CYS A 82 5.55 1.78 -15.21
N CYS A 83 5.41 0.71 -14.42
CA CYS A 83 4.46 0.63 -13.32
C CYS A 83 5.21 0.47 -12.01
N LEU A 84 4.90 1.31 -11.04
CA LEU A 84 5.34 1.24 -9.65
C LEU A 84 4.16 0.71 -8.82
N ARG A 85 4.14 -0.58 -8.52
CA ARG A 85 3.09 -1.21 -7.71
C ARG A 85 3.35 -0.93 -6.25
N ALA A 86 2.57 -0.03 -5.67
CA ALA A 86 2.66 0.36 -4.28
C ALA A 86 1.61 -0.38 -3.43
N PRO A 87 1.95 -0.84 -2.22
CA PRO A 87 0.98 -1.24 -1.22
C PRO A 87 0.31 0.01 -0.61
N TRP A 88 -0.18 -0.08 0.63
CA TRP A 88 -0.74 1.08 1.31
C TRP A 88 0.32 2.15 1.53
N ILE A 89 0.05 3.31 0.95
CA ILE A 89 0.89 4.50 1.06
C ILE A 89 0.54 5.20 2.35
N MET A 90 1.55 5.44 3.20
CA MET A 90 1.44 6.12 4.48
C MET A 90 2.07 7.50 4.39
N ASP A 91 1.37 8.49 4.94
CA ASP A 91 1.85 9.87 5.09
C ASP A 91 1.49 10.36 6.50
N LYS A 92 2.31 11.22 7.08
CA LYS A 92 2.01 11.88 8.35
C LYS A 92 1.63 10.87 9.45
N ASP A 93 0.46 11.06 10.07
CA ASP A 93 -0.06 10.18 11.12
C ASP A 93 -0.98 9.04 10.61
N ASP A 94 -1.03 8.80 9.30
CA ASP A 94 -1.91 7.79 8.71
C ASP A 94 -1.71 6.41 9.32
N PHE A 95 -0.46 5.99 9.52
CA PHE A 95 -0.16 4.67 10.09
C PHE A 95 -0.75 4.51 11.51
N LYS A 96 -0.70 5.54 12.35
CA LYS A 96 -1.31 5.55 13.68
C LYS A 96 -2.81 5.26 13.61
N TYR A 97 -3.48 5.83 12.62
CA TYR A 97 -4.91 5.69 12.45
C TYR A 97 -5.33 4.43 11.70
N THR A 98 -4.42 3.73 11.03
CA THR A 98 -4.71 2.37 10.56
C THR A 98 -4.96 1.40 11.72
N LEU A 99 -4.50 1.74 12.92
CA LEU A 99 -4.61 0.95 14.13
C LEU A 99 -5.73 1.44 15.07
N SER A 100 -6.55 2.41 14.63
CA SER A 100 -7.60 2.97 15.47
C SER A 100 -8.83 2.08 15.54
N PHE A 101 -9.31 1.83 16.77
CA PHE A 101 -10.63 1.26 17.02
C PHE A 101 -11.76 2.29 16.94
N GLY A 102 -11.43 3.57 16.77
CA GLY A 102 -12.36 4.68 16.69
C GLY A 102 -13.03 4.84 15.32
N ASP A 103 -13.79 5.94 15.19
CA ASP A 103 -14.37 6.37 13.91
C ASP A 103 -13.37 7.15 13.05
N ASP A 104 -12.22 7.47 13.60
CA ASP A 104 -11.13 8.20 12.98
C ASP A 104 -10.12 7.29 12.23
N VAL A 105 -10.52 6.07 11.92
CA VAL A 105 -9.70 5.08 11.23
C VAL A 105 -9.24 5.57 9.83
N PHE A 106 -8.02 5.20 9.46
CA PHE A 106 -7.50 5.38 8.11
C PHE A 106 -7.34 4.01 7.43
N GLY A 107 -8.14 3.75 6.39
CA GLY A 107 -8.15 2.48 5.68
C GLY A 107 -8.77 1.32 6.48
N GLY A 108 -8.46 0.10 6.13
CA GLY A 108 -9.06 -1.10 6.74
C GLY A 108 -8.04 -2.10 7.29
N PRO A 109 -8.45 -3.11 8.04
CA PRO A 109 -9.84 -3.36 8.37
C PRO A 109 -10.42 -2.33 9.34
N ARG A 110 -11.74 -2.18 9.33
CA ARG A 110 -12.42 -1.37 10.34
C ARG A 110 -12.53 -2.17 11.62
N TRP A 111 -11.58 -1.98 12.53
CA TRP A 111 -11.39 -2.80 13.73
C TRP A 111 -12.63 -2.91 14.59
N ARG A 112 -13.39 -1.82 14.74
CA ARG A 112 -14.64 -1.82 15.53
C ARG A 112 -15.70 -2.78 15.00
N ASP A 113 -15.72 -3.05 13.68
CA ASP A 113 -16.68 -3.97 13.09
C ASP A 113 -16.28 -5.42 13.38
N LEU A 114 -15.01 -5.68 13.64
CA LEU A 114 -14.48 -7.00 13.97
C LEU A 114 -14.66 -7.36 15.45
N VAL A 115 -14.51 -6.38 16.36
CA VAL A 115 -14.59 -6.62 17.80
C VAL A 115 -15.93 -6.24 18.41
N GLY A 116 -16.75 -5.45 17.71
CA GLY A 116 -18.01 -4.91 18.19
C GLY A 116 -17.85 -3.60 18.96
N MET A 117 -18.94 -2.81 18.99
CA MET A 117 -18.94 -1.43 19.50
C MET A 117 -18.50 -1.30 20.96
N GLN A 118 -18.94 -2.21 21.83
CA GLN A 118 -18.62 -2.13 23.25
C GLN A 118 -17.11 -2.31 23.46
N GLN A 119 -16.51 -3.36 22.91
CA GLN A 119 -15.09 -3.62 23.04
C GLN A 119 -14.25 -2.54 22.35
N ALA A 120 -14.67 -2.06 21.18
CA ALA A 120 -13.98 -0.97 20.50
C ALA A 120 -13.89 0.29 21.37
N ASN A 121 -14.97 0.65 22.07
CA ASN A 121 -14.96 1.81 22.98
C ASN A 121 -14.01 1.61 24.19
N GLU A 122 -13.94 0.40 24.73
CA GLU A 122 -12.98 0.05 25.80
C GLU A 122 -11.54 0.15 25.32
N TYR A 123 -11.26 -0.30 24.08
CA TYR A 123 -9.93 -0.23 23.47
C TYR A 123 -9.53 1.20 23.13
N VAL A 124 -10.45 2.02 22.62
CA VAL A 124 -10.22 3.46 22.44
C VAL A 124 -9.88 4.13 23.78
N ALA A 125 -10.64 3.85 24.84
CA ALA A 125 -10.42 4.45 26.16
C ALA A 125 -9.07 4.05 26.77
N SER A 126 -8.59 2.83 26.50
CA SER A 126 -7.28 2.34 26.98
C SER A 126 -6.11 2.69 26.07
N GLY A 127 -6.37 3.26 24.89
CA GLY A 127 -5.34 3.49 23.87
C GLY A 127 -4.76 2.19 23.27
N ALA A 128 -5.53 1.09 23.31
CA ALA A 128 -5.07 -0.19 22.81
C ALA A 128 -4.92 -0.18 21.28
N VAL A 129 -3.91 -0.92 20.78
CA VAL A 129 -3.68 -1.15 19.35
C VAL A 129 -3.97 -2.60 18.98
N PRO A 130 -4.48 -2.87 17.76
CA PRO A 130 -4.77 -4.23 17.33
C PRO A 130 -3.50 -4.98 16.92
N VAL A 131 -3.40 -6.24 17.33
CA VAL A 131 -2.53 -7.22 16.67
C VAL A 131 -3.39 -8.05 15.74
N MET A 132 -3.22 -7.86 14.44
CA MET A 132 -3.93 -8.65 13.44
C MET A 132 -3.42 -10.08 13.43
N LEU A 133 -4.31 -11.03 13.64
CA LEU A 133 -4.02 -12.46 13.50
C LEU A 133 -4.72 -13.01 12.27
N ASP A 134 -4.05 -13.92 11.57
CA ASP A 134 -4.60 -14.67 10.46
C ASP A 134 -5.58 -15.77 10.93
N PRO A 135 -6.22 -16.54 10.02
CA PRO A 135 -7.13 -17.61 10.40
C PRO A 135 -6.50 -18.71 11.25
N ASP A 136 -5.18 -18.88 11.19
CA ASP A 136 -4.42 -19.88 11.96
C ASP A 136 -3.92 -19.33 13.31
N GLY A 137 -4.20 -18.05 13.60
CA GLY A 137 -3.80 -17.38 14.84
C GLY A 137 -2.37 -16.84 14.84
N ALA A 138 -1.70 -16.81 13.69
CA ALA A 138 -0.39 -16.21 13.57
C ALA A 138 -0.49 -14.70 13.26
N PRO A 139 0.47 -13.88 13.73
CA PRO A 139 0.51 -12.45 13.38
C PRO A 139 0.60 -12.24 11.88
N VAL A 140 -0.25 -11.34 11.38
CA VAL A 140 -0.23 -10.97 9.95
C VAL A 140 0.97 -10.09 9.66
N LEU A 141 1.62 -10.36 8.53
CA LEU A 141 2.61 -9.50 7.91
C LEU A 141 1.92 -8.66 6.83
N ARG A 142 2.12 -7.36 6.81
CA ARG A 142 1.47 -6.47 5.83
C ARG A 142 2.44 -5.46 5.24
N ASN A 143 2.36 -5.27 3.92
CA ASN A 143 3.21 -4.30 3.23
C ASN A 143 2.66 -2.89 3.37
N PHE A 144 3.60 -1.95 3.53
CA PHE A 144 3.39 -0.51 3.48
C PHE A 144 4.53 0.15 2.69
N VAL A 145 4.33 1.39 2.30
CA VAL A 145 5.35 2.27 1.78
C VAL A 145 5.09 3.68 2.31
N HIS A 146 6.12 4.39 2.74
CA HIS A 146 5.98 5.79 3.06
C HIS A 146 5.92 6.62 1.79
N VAL A 147 5.17 7.73 1.80
CA VAL A 147 4.98 8.58 0.61
C VAL A 147 6.30 9.16 0.09
N GLU A 148 7.25 9.46 0.96
CA GLU A 148 8.58 9.93 0.58
C GLU A 148 9.35 8.85 -0.18
N ASP A 149 9.36 7.60 0.31
CA ASP A 149 10.00 6.47 -0.39
C ASP A 149 9.36 6.22 -1.77
N LEU A 150 8.04 6.39 -1.88
CA LEU A 150 7.35 6.28 -3.17
C LEU A 150 7.74 7.44 -4.11
N ALA A 151 7.85 8.66 -3.59
CA ALA A 151 8.29 9.80 -4.37
C ALA A 151 9.73 9.60 -4.88
N ASP A 152 10.61 9.08 -4.05
CA ASP A 152 11.98 8.73 -4.45
C ASP A 152 12.02 7.62 -5.50
N ALA A 153 11.11 6.62 -5.41
CA ALA A 153 10.97 5.60 -6.45
C ALA A 153 10.51 6.20 -7.79
N ILE A 154 9.59 7.16 -7.77
CA ILE A 154 9.17 7.91 -8.97
C ILE A 154 10.36 8.66 -9.56
N MET A 155 11.13 9.35 -8.74
CA MET A 155 12.31 10.09 -9.18
C MET A 155 13.40 9.16 -9.74
N ALA A 156 13.62 8.00 -9.13
CA ALA A 156 14.56 6.99 -9.60
C ALA A 156 14.13 6.35 -10.94
N ALA A 157 12.83 6.26 -11.20
CA ALA A 157 12.27 5.73 -12.45
C ALA A 157 12.24 6.78 -13.58
N LEU A 158 12.14 8.07 -13.22
CA LEU A 158 11.98 9.16 -14.18
C LEU A 158 13.23 9.31 -15.06
N GLY A 159 13.04 9.17 -16.38
CA GLY A 159 14.14 9.23 -17.35
C GLY A 159 15.11 8.04 -17.30
N ASN A 160 14.88 7.06 -16.43
CA ASN A 160 15.73 5.89 -16.28
C ASN A 160 15.42 4.84 -17.35
N ARG A 161 16.40 4.53 -18.19
CA ARG A 161 16.24 3.53 -19.25
C ARG A 161 15.97 2.12 -18.72
N ALA A 162 16.46 1.79 -17.52
CA ALA A 162 16.21 0.49 -16.90
C ALA A 162 14.75 0.34 -16.41
N ALA A 163 14.03 1.46 -16.26
CA ALA A 163 12.60 1.45 -15.92
C ALA A 163 11.68 1.17 -17.11
N ARG A 164 12.19 1.32 -18.34
CA ARG A 164 11.38 1.20 -19.56
C ARG A 164 10.65 -0.14 -19.61
N GLN A 165 9.33 -0.09 -19.72
CA GLN A 165 8.43 -1.25 -19.86
C GLN A 165 8.55 -2.26 -18.72
N GLN A 166 8.88 -1.77 -17.51
CA GLN A 166 9.01 -2.61 -16.33
C GLN A 166 7.86 -2.38 -15.35
N LEU A 167 7.59 -3.41 -14.57
CA LEU A 167 6.79 -3.36 -13.36
C LEU A 167 7.73 -3.53 -12.16
N PHE A 168 7.53 -2.74 -11.10
CA PHE A 168 8.29 -2.80 -9.86
C PHE A 168 7.36 -2.87 -8.66
N ASN A 169 7.66 -3.71 -7.70
CA ASN A 169 7.08 -3.63 -6.36
C ASN A 169 7.83 -2.57 -5.56
N ILE A 170 7.09 -1.59 -5.03
CA ILE A 170 7.64 -0.47 -4.26
C ILE A 170 7.06 -0.53 -2.85
N SER A 171 7.80 -1.11 -1.93
CA SER A 171 7.40 -1.31 -0.52
C SER A 171 8.60 -1.19 0.40
N MET A 172 8.35 -1.05 1.70
CA MET A 172 9.39 -1.24 2.72
C MET A 172 10.10 -2.59 2.51
N ASP A 173 11.33 -2.69 2.96
CA ASP A 173 12.16 -3.91 2.82
C ASP A 173 11.53 -5.11 3.52
N GLU A 174 10.98 -4.87 4.68
CA GLU A 174 10.25 -5.88 5.45
C GLU A 174 8.79 -5.45 5.62
N PRO A 175 7.84 -6.39 5.54
CA PRO A 175 6.46 -6.11 5.87
C PRO A 175 6.34 -5.81 7.38
N VAL A 176 5.35 -5.02 7.75
CA VAL A 176 5.01 -4.79 9.15
C VAL A 176 4.45 -6.09 9.74
N ASP A 177 5.16 -6.67 10.70
CA ASP A 177 4.67 -7.71 11.59
C ASP A 177 3.85 -7.05 12.71
N TYR A 178 2.56 -7.40 12.80
CA TYR A 178 1.66 -6.77 13.78
C TYR A 178 2.03 -7.07 15.23
N ARG A 179 2.75 -8.18 15.51
CA ARG A 179 3.24 -8.46 16.86
C ARG A 179 4.45 -7.61 17.18
N ILE A 180 5.44 -7.58 16.30
CA ILE A 180 6.64 -6.75 16.47
C ILE A 180 6.25 -5.26 16.57
N MET A 181 5.29 -4.81 15.77
CA MET A 181 4.74 -3.48 15.85
C MET A 181 4.12 -3.17 17.23
N ALA A 182 3.32 -4.09 17.74
CA ALA A 182 2.68 -3.92 19.04
C ALA A 182 3.70 -3.90 20.19
N ASP A 183 4.71 -4.77 20.13
CA ASP A 183 5.80 -4.80 21.11
C ASP A 183 6.60 -3.48 21.10
N TYR A 184 6.92 -2.96 19.92
CA TYR A 184 7.59 -1.66 19.77
C TYR A 184 6.75 -0.51 20.35
N LEU A 185 5.44 -0.48 20.06
CA LEU A 185 4.53 0.53 20.61
C LEU A 185 4.38 0.42 22.12
N TYR A 186 4.38 -0.80 22.67
CA TYR A 186 4.39 -0.99 24.13
C TYR A 186 5.69 -0.51 24.77
N GLU A 187 6.83 -0.84 24.18
CA GLU A 187 8.14 -0.44 24.71
C GLU A 187 8.35 1.08 24.67
N THR A 188 8.02 1.71 23.56
CA THR A 188 8.30 3.14 23.32
C THR A 188 7.22 4.07 23.83
N ARG A 189 5.94 3.65 23.81
CA ARG A 189 4.78 4.52 24.08
C ARG A 189 3.83 3.98 25.15
N ARG A 190 4.11 2.77 25.70
CA ARG A 190 3.26 2.10 26.71
C ARG A 190 1.83 1.85 26.25
N LEU A 191 1.63 1.71 24.93
CA LEU A 191 0.31 1.38 24.39
C LEU A 191 0.05 -0.11 24.56
N PRO A 192 -1.07 -0.52 25.20
CA PRO A 192 -1.43 -1.92 25.27
C PRO A 192 -1.88 -2.44 23.90
N SER A 193 -1.81 -3.74 23.71
CA SER A 193 -2.26 -4.38 22.48
C SER A 193 -3.32 -5.45 22.74
N VAL A 194 -4.13 -5.73 21.73
CA VAL A 194 -5.14 -6.79 21.75
C VAL A 194 -5.10 -7.62 20.48
N ASP A 195 -5.21 -8.92 20.66
CA ASP A 195 -5.23 -9.86 19.53
C ASP A 195 -6.62 -9.84 18.87
N VAL A 196 -6.64 -9.64 17.56
CA VAL A 196 -7.87 -9.62 16.75
C VAL A 196 -7.74 -10.65 15.63
N CYS A 197 -8.46 -11.75 15.74
CA CYS A 197 -8.52 -12.77 14.70
C CYS A 197 -9.27 -12.22 13.47
N THR A 198 -8.68 -12.42 12.30
CA THR A 198 -9.21 -11.92 11.03
C THR A 198 -9.23 -13.02 9.99
N ARG A 199 -9.79 -12.71 8.82
CA ARG A 199 -9.73 -13.58 7.62
C ARG A 199 -8.55 -13.25 6.71
N PHE A 200 -7.68 -12.33 7.12
CA PHE A 200 -6.60 -11.83 6.29
C PHE A 200 -5.34 -12.67 6.42
N HIS A 201 -4.50 -12.62 5.40
CA HIS A 201 -3.31 -13.44 5.29
C HIS A 201 -2.07 -12.57 5.22
N ARG A 202 -0.93 -13.15 5.62
CA ARG A 202 0.35 -12.48 5.51
C ARG A 202 0.72 -12.17 4.07
N THR A 203 1.39 -11.04 3.86
CA THR A 203 1.89 -10.60 2.57
C THR A 203 3.32 -10.09 2.68
N TRP A 204 4.12 -10.33 1.66
CA TRP A 204 5.46 -9.78 1.53
C TRP A 204 5.76 -9.55 0.07
N LEU A 205 5.89 -8.29 -0.34
CA LEU A 205 6.30 -7.91 -1.68
C LEU A 205 7.83 -7.92 -1.77
N ASP A 206 8.37 -8.58 -2.79
CA ASP A 206 9.79 -8.51 -3.13
C ASP A 206 10.06 -7.21 -3.90
N ASN A 207 10.86 -6.31 -3.33
CA ASN A 207 11.29 -5.06 -3.94
C ASN A 207 12.70 -5.13 -4.53
N SER A 208 13.31 -6.32 -4.59
CA SER A 208 14.70 -6.51 -5.06
C SER A 208 14.93 -6.01 -6.47
N LYS A 209 13.92 -6.13 -7.33
CA LYS A 209 14.00 -5.63 -8.72
C LYS A 209 14.13 -4.11 -8.77
N ALA A 210 13.37 -3.37 -7.96
CA ALA A 210 13.48 -1.92 -7.86
C ALA A 210 14.86 -1.51 -7.33
N LYS A 211 15.35 -2.18 -6.30
CA LYS A 211 16.70 -1.96 -5.76
C LYS A 211 17.79 -2.17 -6.82
N PHE A 212 17.67 -3.22 -7.61
CA PHE A 212 18.69 -3.57 -8.59
C PHE A 212 18.66 -2.70 -9.84
N LEU A 213 17.47 -2.43 -10.40
CA LEU A 213 17.35 -1.73 -11.69
C LEU A 213 17.26 -0.21 -11.53
N LEU A 214 16.66 0.29 -10.45
CA LEU A 214 16.48 1.71 -10.22
C LEU A 214 17.53 2.29 -9.26
N ASP A 215 18.32 1.45 -8.58
CA ASP A 215 19.18 1.83 -7.45
C ASP A 215 18.40 2.54 -6.34
N TRP A 216 17.11 2.21 -6.23
CA TRP A 216 16.21 2.75 -5.22
C TRP A 216 16.22 1.87 -3.98
N ARG A 217 16.12 2.49 -2.79
CA ARG A 217 15.98 1.79 -1.51
C ARG A 217 15.01 2.55 -0.62
N PRO A 218 14.07 1.87 0.05
CA PRO A 218 13.23 2.53 1.04
C PRO A 218 14.08 2.98 2.24
N GLU A 219 13.80 4.15 2.74
CA GLU A 219 14.42 4.68 3.97
C GLU A 219 13.59 4.39 5.22
N TYR A 220 12.30 4.10 5.05
CA TYR A 220 11.40 3.80 6.15
C TYR A 220 11.41 2.32 6.46
N ASP A 221 11.72 2.00 7.70
CA ASP A 221 11.48 0.72 8.36
C ASP A 221 10.29 0.84 9.33
N LEU A 222 10.00 -0.22 10.08
CA LEU A 222 8.90 -0.23 11.03
C LEU A 222 9.04 0.85 12.11
N ALA A 223 10.24 1.01 12.68
CA ALA A 223 10.47 1.96 13.75
C ALA A 223 10.28 3.40 13.26
N ARG A 224 10.90 3.75 12.13
CA ARG A 224 10.78 5.08 11.53
C ARG A 224 9.33 5.38 11.10
N LEU A 225 8.61 4.39 10.56
CA LEU A 225 7.20 4.56 10.19
C LEU A 225 6.31 4.86 11.41
N ILE A 226 6.53 4.13 12.52
CA ILE A 226 5.81 4.36 13.76
C ILE A 226 6.17 5.73 14.34
N ASP A 227 7.47 6.02 14.47
CA ASP A 227 7.91 7.26 15.09
C ASP A 227 7.42 8.49 14.31
N ALA A 228 7.53 8.46 12.98
CA ALA A 228 6.98 9.52 12.13
C ALA A 228 5.48 9.72 12.35
N ALA A 229 4.71 8.63 12.44
CA ALA A 229 3.25 8.72 12.59
C ALA A 229 2.78 9.18 13.97
N TRP A 230 3.52 8.86 15.04
CA TRP A 230 3.16 9.26 16.40
C TRP A 230 3.67 10.64 16.79
N ASP A 231 4.80 11.04 16.22
CA ASP A 231 5.44 12.33 16.51
C ASP A 231 4.93 13.45 15.59
N TYR A 232 4.10 13.11 14.58
CA TYR A 232 3.51 14.09 13.69
C TYR A 232 2.45 14.95 14.40
N GLU A 233 2.65 16.26 14.41
CA GLU A 233 1.70 17.25 14.94
C GLU A 233 0.98 17.96 13.80
N ARG A 234 -0.34 17.79 13.70
CA ARG A 234 -1.15 18.48 12.68
C ARG A 234 -1.35 19.94 13.01
N GLY A 235 -1.03 20.80 12.04
CA GLY A 235 -1.42 22.21 12.09
C GLY A 235 -2.92 22.43 11.84
N ALA A 236 -3.40 23.62 12.15
CA ALA A 236 -4.81 24.01 11.91
C ALA A 236 -5.20 23.94 10.41
N ASP A 237 -4.25 24.12 9.51
CA ASP A 237 -4.43 24.11 8.07
C ASP A 237 -4.31 22.70 7.44
N ASP A 238 -4.03 21.69 8.28
CA ASP A 238 -3.86 20.30 7.84
C ASP A 238 -4.85 19.38 8.59
N PRO A 239 -6.16 19.50 8.33
CA PRO A 239 -7.13 18.66 8.98
C PRO A 239 -6.98 17.21 8.52
N ARG A 240 -7.05 16.28 9.47
CA ARG A 240 -6.99 14.86 9.16
C ARG A 240 -8.18 14.42 8.30
N LYS A 241 -7.89 13.68 7.26
CA LYS A 241 -8.92 13.03 6.46
C LYS A 241 -9.22 11.65 7.04
N ILE A 242 -10.47 11.43 7.43
CA ILE A 242 -10.95 10.09 7.76
C ILE A 242 -11.22 9.39 6.44
N TRP A 243 -10.65 8.20 6.28
CA TRP A 243 -10.83 7.44 5.05
C TRP A 243 -10.99 5.96 5.35
N TYR A 244 -12.02 5.36 4.78
CA TYR A 244 -12.28 3.95 4.81
C TYR A 244 -12.74 3.51 3.41
N PRO A 245 -12.09 2.53 2.79
CA PRO A 245 -12.35 2.18 1.39
C PRO A 245 -13.66 1.42 1.15
N GLY A 246 -14.42 1.05 2.19
CA GLY A 246 -15.70 0.37 2.10
C GLY A 246 -15.57 -1.14 1.96
#